data_ef30d963e5fcb724d3742c26ac317301
#
_entry.id   ef30d963e5fcb724d3742c26ac317301
#
_cell.length_a   1.000
_cell.length_b   1.000
_cell.length_c   1.000
_cell.angle_alpha   90.00
_cell.angle_beta   90.00
_cell.angle_gamma   90.00
#
_symmetry.space_group_name_H-M   'P 1'
#
loop_
_entity.id
_entity.type
_entity.pdbx_description
1 polymer ?
#
loop_
_entity_poly.entity_id
_entity_poly.type
_entity_poly.pdbx_seq_one_letter_code
_entity_poly.pdbx_strand_id
1 'polypeptide(L)'
;MPIQTNRKTMKTRINKKTRKTKITSKAPCEVCTTRKISKKSGLYKLQSGDTHLRAFLPLKPTLKKNTKATELVKLEGLKPNSTIFYFGTLSKDFTLSVNKFIDAYDKLQNSGVSRTDAKGRAEVRVSCPQVYLAEDGQVYSRHFHIIYWRDSGKGSWDTKIYTHQIFCNVDKAFVRKMISNSNKSSGVVIIDALDESYYAKNHIPGAVNLPANHKWTLAEVMQRLPSNINSTTPIIIYCYSPECTAAEKLWVQMNRLGFYNTMHYSGGISDWLKK
;
A
#
# COMPACT_ATOMS: atom_id res chain seq x y z
N MET A 1 60.16 21.92 -11.31
CA MET A 1 59.89 20.66 -10.58
C MET A 1 58.43 20.64 -10.21
N PRO A 2 57.60 19.77 -10.80
CA PRO A 2 56.19 19.69 -10.44
C PRO A 2 55.98 18.57 -9.40
N ILE A 3 55.16 18.88 -8.42
CA ILE A 3 54.75 18.02 -7.31
C ILE A 3 53.69 17.01 -7.81
N GLN A 4 54.00 15.72 -7.73
CA GLN A 4 53.07 14.63 -8.01
C GLN A 4 52.14 14.45 -6.81
N THR A 5 50.81 14.62 -7.04
CA THR A 5 49.78 14.24 -6.08
C THR A 5 49.26 12.85 -6.42
N ASN A 6 49.56 11.86 -5.58
CA ASN A 6 49.07 10.52 -5.61
C ASN A 6 47.56 10.48 -5.20
N ARG A 7 46.66 10.34 -6.15
CA ARG A 7 45.28 9.96 -5.87
C ARG A 7 45.15 8.44 -5.84
N LYS A 8 45.08 7.85 -4.65
CA LYS A 8 44.64 6.47 -4.47
C LYS A 8 43.13 6.39 -4.72
N THR A 9 42.73 5.80 -5.86
CA THR A 9 41.35 5.45 -6.17
C THR A 9 40.96 4.21 -5.38
N MET A 10 40.13 4.39 -4.36
CA MET A 10 39.48 3.30 -3.64
C MET A 10 38.37 2.72 -4.53
N LYS A 11 38.64 1.57 -5.16
CA LYS A 11 37.62 0.79 -5.88
C LYS A 11 36.73 0.07 -4.88
N THR A 12 35.58 0.67 -4.56
CA THR A 12 34.53 -0.01 -3.81
C THR A 12 33.93 -1.09 -4.71
N ARG A 13 34.20 -2.35 -4.43
CA ARG A 13 33.52 -3.48 -5.04
C ARG A 13 32.07 -3.50 -4.57
N ILE A 14 31.16 -3.00 -5.41
CA ILE A 14 29.72 -3.18 -5.22
C ILE A 14 29.38 -4.61 -5.61
N ASN A 15 29.21 -5.47 -4.62
CA ASN A 15 28.68 -6.81 -4.81
C ASN A 15 27.20 -6.71 -5.21
N LYS A 16 26.93 -6.68 -6.52
CA LYS A 16 25.58 -6.81 -7.09
C LYS A 16 25.10 -8.25 -6.89
N LYS A 17 24.67 -8.62 -5.70
CA LYS A 17 23.74 -9.74 -5.53
C LYS A 17 22.34 -9.22 -5.93
N THR A 18 21.98 -9.41 -7.19
CA THR A 18 20.61 -9.25 -7.69
C THR A 18 19.70 -10.27 -7.00
N ARG A 19 19.18 -9.92 -5.83
CA ARG A 19 18.04 -10.63 -5.24
C ARG A 19 16.83 -10.37 -6.13
N LYS A 20 16.37 -11.38 -6.87
CA LYS A 20 15.02 -11.40 -7.46
C LYS A 20 14.02 -11.32 -6.32
N THR A 21 13.58 -10.12 -6.00
CA THR A 21 12.57 -9.87 -4.99
C THR A 21 11.22 -9.98 -5.67
N LYS A 22 10.48 -11.06 -5.41
CA LYS A 22 9.03 -11.06 -5.60
C LYS A 22 8.50 -9.88 -4.79
N ILE A 23 7.79 -8.96 -5.42
CA ILE A 23 7.15 -7.82 -4.77
C ILE A 23 5.95 -8.36 -4.00
N THR A 24 6.22 -8.90 -2.85
CA THR A 24 5.28 -8.96 -1.74
C THR A 24 5.50 -7.66 -1.00
N SER A 25 4.47 -7.01 -0.51
CA SER A 25 4.51 -5.73 0.22
C SER A 25 5.64 -5.70 1.26
N LYS A 26 6.84 -5.30 0.82
CA LYS A 26 8.09 -5.58 1.52
C LYS A 26 8.61 -4.45 2.38
N ALA A 27 8.09 -3.27 2.24
CA ALA A 27 8.65 -2.15 2.98
C ALA A 27 7.61 -1.61 3.96
N PRO A 28 8.04 -1.18 5.14
CA PRO A 28 7.26 -0.19 5.84
C PRO A 28 6.96 0.91 4.82
N CYS A 29 5.72 1.37 4.81
CA CYS A 29 5.25 2.39 3.88
C CYS A 29 6.26 3.54 3.80
N GLU A 30 7.10 3.59 2.72
CA GLU A 30 8.04 4.68 2.53
C GLU A 30 7.31 6.02 2.51
N VAL A 31 6.08 6.05 2.01
CA VAL A 31 5.25 7.26 1.98
C VAL A 31 4.71 7.59 3.37
N CYS A 32 4.40 6.58 4.20
CA CYS A 32 4.03 6.81 5.60
C CYS A 32 5.25 7.11 6.48
N THR A 33 6.45 6.64 6.08
CA THR A 33 7.71 6.90 6.82
C THR A 33 8.46 8.12 6.30
N THR A 34 8.35 8.49 5.02
CA THR A 34 9.05 9.63 4.41
C THR A 34 8.25 10.92 4.45
N ARG A 35 6.93 10.86 4.53
CA ARG A 35 6.22 12.02 5.04
C ARG A 35 6.66 12.16 6.47
N LYS A 36 7.39 13.21 6.75
CA LYS A 36 7.75 13.67 8.06
C LYS A 36 6.51 13.71 8.98
N ILE A 37 6.03 12.57 9.35
CA ILE A 37 5.64 12.40 10.71
C ILE A 37 6.89 12.92 11.40
N SER A 38 6.83 14.04 12.06
CA SER A 38 7.96 14.80 12.56
C SER A 38 9.07 13.86 13.02
N LYS A 39 10.36 14.23 13.03
CA LYS A 39 11.47 13.38 13.53
C LYS A 39 11.19 12.70 14.88
N LYS A 40 10.06 13.01 15.52
CA LYS A 40 9.49 12.40 16.73
C LYS A 40 8.62 11.16 16.45
N SER A 41 8.26 10.82 15.22
CA SER A 41 7.29 9.73 14.97
C SER A 41 7.56 8.90 13.72
N GLY A 42 8.79 8.59 13.43
CA GLY A 42 9.11 7.51 12.48
C GLY A 42 8.55 6.14 12.91
N LEU A 43 7.92 6.11 14.06
CA LEU A 43 7.26 4.99 14.70
C LEU A 43 6.15 5.60 15.53
N TYR A 44 4.92 5.35 15.19
CA TYR A 44 3.82 5.61 16.09
C TYR A 44 4.13 4.85 17.38
N LYS A 45 4.64 5.56 18.37
CA LYS A 45 4.55 5.07 19.75
C LYS A 45 3.10 5.28 20.09
N LEU A 46 2.39 4.22 20.47
CA LEU A 46 1.13 4.34 21.17
C LEU A 46 1.39 5.29 22.34
N GLN A 47 1.05 6.56 22.14
CA GLN A 47 1.20 7.55 23.20
C GLN A 47 0.25 7.21 24.34
N SER A 48 0.49 7.74 25.52
CA SER A 48 -0.43 7.58 26.66
C SER A 48 -1.85 8.07 26.35
N GLY A 49 -2.03 8.91 25.33
CA GLY A 49 -3.32 9.36 24.78
C GLY A 49 -4.02 8.36 23.86
N ASP A 50 -3.34 7.36 23.30
CA ASP A 50 -3.94 6.31 22.48
C ASP A 50 -4.60 5.21 23.35
N THR A 51 -5.17 5.60 24.47
CA THR A 51 -5.93 4.71 25.38
C THR A 51 -7.02 3.98 24.63
N HIS A 52 -7.62 4.63 23.61
CA HIS A 52 -8.65 4.05 22.79
C HIS A 52 -8.14 2.85 21.96
N LEU A 53 -7.02 2.99 21.25
CA LEU A 53 -6.44 1.90 20.49
C LEU A 53 -6.02 0.73 21.41
N ARG A 54 -5.42 1.03 22.57
CA ARG A 54 -4.98 0.04 23.54
C ARG A 54 -6.14 -0.77 24.14
N ALA A 55 -7.31 -0.16 24.30
CA ALA A 55 -8.50 -0.81 24.81
C ALA A 55 -9.01 -1.95 23.90
N PHE A 56 -8.67 -1.92 22.61
CA PHE A 56 -9.09 -2.94 21.64
C PHE A 56 -7.98 -3.93 21.26
N LEU A 57 -6.77 -3.79 21.81
CA LEU A 57 -5.73 -4.79 21.60
C LEU A 57 -6.12 -6.09 22.33
N PRO A 58 -5.90 -7.27 21.70
CA PRO A 58 -6.17 -8.54 22.37
C PRO A 58 -5.28 -8.69 23.59
N LEU A 59 -5.86 -9.12 24.72
CA LEU A 59 -5.14 -9.32 25.98
C LEU A 59 -4.05 -10.38 25.90
N LYS A 60 -4.20 -11.35 24.99
CA LYS A 60 -3.27 -12.46 24.77
C LYS A 60 -2.93 -12.58 23.27
N PRO A 61 -1.72 -13.06 22.93
CA PRO A 61 -1.30 -13.21 21.54
C PRO A 61 -1.86 -14.48 20.90
N THR A 62 -3.15 -14.75 21.08
CA THR A 62 -3.83 -15.92 20.51
C THR A 62 -4.03 -15.73 19.01
N LEU A 63 -3.60 -16.71 18.20
CA LEU A 63 -3.75 -16.65 16.75
C LEU A 63 -5.22 -16.47 16.36
N LYS A 64 -5.49 -15.46 15.55
CA LYS A 64 -6.83 -15.10 15.09
C LYS A 64 -6.78 -14.63 13.64
N LYS A 65 -7.45 -15.36 12.75
CA LYS A 65 -7.61 -14.94 11.35
C LYS A 65 -8.78 -13.97 11.22
N ASN A 66 -8.60 -12.95 10.40
CA ASN A 66 -9.73 -12.13 9.98
C ASN A 66 -10.53 -12.90 8.92
N THR A 67 -11.70 -13.42 9.29
CA THR A 67 -12.55 -14.24 8.41
C THR A 67 -13.31 -13.42 7.36
N LYS A 68 -13.41 -12.11 7.54
CA LYS A 68 -14.05 -11.16 6.61
C LYS A 68 -13.06 -10.51 5.65
N ALA A 69 -11.79 -10.92 5.70
CA ALA A 69 -10.74 -10.34 4.89
C ALA A 69 -10.93 -10.62 3.41
N THR A 70 -10.72 -9.60 2.59
CA THR A 70 -10.70 -9.70 1.12
C THR A 70 -9.29 -9.89 0.57
N GLU A 71 -8.26 -9.49 1.33
CA GLU A 71 -6.87 -9.53 0.92
C GLU A 71 -6.06 -10.51 1.78
N LEU A 72 -5.28 -11.35 1.10
CA LEU A 72 -4.24 -12.17 1.71
C LEU A 72 -2.87 -11.57 1.39
N VAL A 73 -2.20 -11.03 2.39
CA VAL A 73 -0.89 -10.39 2.23
C VAL A 73 0.20 -11.29 2.79
N LYS A 74 1.18 -11.62 1.95
CA LYS A 74 2.38 -12.35 2.35
C LYS A 74 3.49 -11.35 2.68
N LEU A 75 3.92 -11.36 3.92
CA LEU A 75 4.96 -10.50 4.46
C LEU A 75 6.28 -11.25 4.60
N GLU A 76 7.39 -10.54 4.40
CA GLU A 76 8.73 -11.04 4.61
C GLU A 76 9.59 -9.94 5.26
N GLY A 77 10.70 -10.33 5.87
CA GLY A 77 11.63 -9.40 6.52
C GLY A 77 11.14 -8.91 7.88
N LEU A 78 10.14 -9.59 8.45
CA LEU A 78 9.68 -9.37 9.80
C LEU A 78 10.64 -10.00 10.82
N LYS A 79 10.46 -9.69 12.11
CA LYS A 79 11.19 -10.35 13.19
C LYS A 79 10.84 -11.85 13.19
N PRO A 80 11.82 -12.77 13.12
CA PRO A 80 11.56 -14.21 13.11
C PRO A 80 10.87 -14.70 14.40
N ASN A 81 10.10 -15.80 14.27
CA ASN A 81 9.46 -16.52 15.38
C ASN A 81 8.64 -15.62 16.33
N SER A 82 8.08 -14.55 15.81
CA SER A 82 7.38 -13.54 16.59
C SER A 82 5.87 -13.59 16.34
N THR A 83 5.09 -13.33 17.40
CA THR A 83 3.65 -13.12 17.23
C THR A 83 3.39 -11.66 16.91
N ILE A 84 2.52 -11.41 15.94
CA ILE A 84 2.14 -10.09 15.45
C ILE A 84 0.63 -9.91 15.53
N PHE A 85 0.19 -8.76 16.00
CA PHE A 85 -1.16 -8.25 15.82
C PHE A 85 -1.14 -7.31 14.60
N TYR A 86 -2.06 -7.50 13.68
CA TYR A 86 -2.20 -6.64 12.52
C TYR A 86 -3.60 -6.05 12.46
N PHE A 87 -3.71 -4.80 11.99
CA PHE A 87 -4.99 -4.11 11.86
C PHE A 87 -4.92 -3.04 10.78
N GLY A 88 -6.03 -2.86 10.08
CA GLY A 88 -6.23 -1.81 9.07
C GLY A 88 -7.50 -1.04 9.35
N THR A 89 -7.70 0.03 8.58
CA THR A 89 -8.98 0.75 8.61
C THR A 89 -10.12 -0.16 8.18
N LEU A 90 -11.32 0.07 8.71
CA LEU A 90 -12.50 -0.61 8.24
C LEU A 90 -12.91 -0.02 6.89
N SER A 91 -13.06 -0.88 5.89
CA SER A 91 -13.56 -0.46 4.59
C SER A 91 -15.07 -0.39 4.62
N LYS A 92 -15.62 0.82 4.55
CA LYS A 92 -17.06 1.05 4.38
C LYS A 92 -17.40 1.36 2.92
N ASP A 93 -16.57 2.18 2.29
CA ASP A 93 -16.70 2.55 0.88
C ASP A 93 -15.31 2.84 0.29
N PHE A 94 -14.98 2.23 -0.85
CA PHE A 94 -13.69 2.47 -1.52
C PHE A 94 -13.55 3.89 -2.09
N THR A 95 -14.65 4.61 -2.23
CA THR A 95 -14.69 5.94 -2.83
C THR A 95 -14.65 7.07 -1.80
N LEU A 96 -14.88 6.75 -0.51
CA LEU A 96 -14.93 7.74 0.55
C LEU A 96 -13.64 7.76 1.37
N SER A 97 -13.24 8.95 1.81
CA SER A 97 -12.26 9.14 2.86
C SER A 97 -12.94 9.28 4.22
N VAL A 98 -12.31 8.78 5.27
CA VAL A 98 -12.79 8.91 6.65
C VAL A 98 -12.00 10.02 7.34
N ASN A 99 -12.69 10.92 8.05
CA ASN A 99 -12.10 12.15 8.57
C ASN A 99 -11.50 12.02 9.98
N LYS A 100 -11.70 10.88 10.66
CA LYS A 100 -11.18 10.68 12.02
C LYS A 100 -10.49 9.33 12.16
N PHE A 101 -9.38 9.32 12.88
CA PHE A 101 -8.64 8.09 13.17
C PHE A 101 -9.52 7.03 13.87
N ILE A 102 -10.29 7.44 14.87
CA ILE A 102 -11.19 6.55 15.60
C ILE A 102 -12.23 5.91 14.69
N ASP A 103 -12.84 6.69 13.79
CA ASP A 103 -13.84 6.22 12.85
C ASP A 103 -13.22 5.31 11.78
N ALA A 104 -11.96 5.56 11.42
CA ALA A 104 -11.24 4.77 10.44
C ALA A 104 -10.97 3.34 10.93
N TYR A 105 -10.59 3.18 12.20
CA TYR A 105 -10.17 1.88 12.74
C TYR A 105 -11.27 1.12 13.50
N ASP A 106 -12.36 1.76 13.88
CA ASP A 106 -13.59 1.20 14.47
C ASP A 106 -13.37 -0.09 15.30
N LYS A 107 -12.91 0.07 16.55
CA LYS A 107 -12.65 -1.06 17.50
C LYS A 107 -11.74 -2.15 16.92
N LEU A 108 -10.91 -1.84 15.92
CA LEU A 108 -9.99 -2.77 15.29
C LEU A 108 -10.68 -4.01 14.66
N GLN A 109 -11.86 -3.85 14.09
CA GLN A 109 -12.61 -4.96 13.49
C GLN A 109 -11.87 -5.59 12.30
N ASN A 110 -11.12 -4.77 11.52
CA ASN A 110 -10.27 -5.25 10.43
C ASN A 110 -8.89 -5.67 10.96
N SER A 111 -8.84 -6.73 11.76
CA SER A 111 -7.62 -7.14 12.45
C SER A 111 -7.49 -8.65 12.61
N GLY A 112 -6.30 -9.09 13.01
CA GLY A 112 -6.03 -10.47 13.37
C GLY A 112 -4.68 -10.61 14.08
N VAL A 113 -4.36 -11.86 14.45
CA VAL A 113 -3.09 -12.25 15.04
C VAL A 113 -2.47 -13.35 14.22
N SER A 114 -1.22 -13.19 13.83
CA SER A 114 -0.45 -14.16 13.06
C SER A 114 0.90 -14.41 13.72
N ARG A 115 1.64 -15.42 13.24
CA ARG A 115 2.99 -15.71 13.69
C ARG A 115 3.95 -15.71 12.50
N THR A 116 5.11 -15.13 12.71
CA THR A 116 6.19 -15.19 11.72
C THR A 116 6.95 -16.52 11.84
N ASP A 117 7.38 -17.04 10.71
CA ASP A 117 8.24 -18.21 10.68
C ASP A 117 9.72 -17.87 11.03
N ALA A 118 10.59 -18.88 11.06
CA ALA A 118 12.02 -18.71 11.32
C ALA A 118 12.76 -17.83 10.30
N LYS A 119 12.13 -17.56 9.14
CA LYS A 119 12.66 -16.64 8.09
C LYS A 119 12.05 -15.26 8.16
N GLY A 120 11.22 -14.96 9.16
CA GLY A 120 10.53 -13.69 9.29
C GLY A 120 9.43 -13.50 8.26
N ARG A 121 8.74 -14.57 7.82
CA ARG A 121 7.62 -14.52 6.89
C ARG A 121 6.32 -14.75 7.65
N ALA A 122 5.28 -14.06 7.25
CA ALA A 122 3.93 -14.26 7.80
C ALA A 122 2.86 -14.03 6.72
N GLU A 123 1.70 -14.62 6.92
CA GLU A 123 0.48 -14.29 6.18
C GLU A 123 -0.44 -13.49 7.09
N VAL A 124 -0.95 -12.38 6.58
CA VAL A 124 -1.98 -11.57 7.23
C VAL A 124 -3.19 -11.44 6.33
N ARG A 125 -4.36 -11.37 6.92
CA ARG A 125 -5.64 -11.27 6.21
C ARG A 125 -6.35 -10.00 6.63
N VAL A 126 -6.49 -9.05 5.71
CA VAL A 126 -7.17 -7.77 5.96
C VAL A 126 -8.26 -7.56 4.92
N SER A 127 -9.38 -6.97 5.31
CA SER A 127 -10.26 -6.33 4.33
C SER A 127 -9.51 -5.16 3.74
N CYS A 128 -9.69 -4.88 2.45
CA CYS A 128 -8.99 -3.75 1.84
C CYS A 128 -9.16 -2.48 2.67
N PRO A 129 -8.07 -1.93 3.24
CA PRO A 129 -8.18 -0.75 4.10
C PRO A 129 -8.66 0.46 3.31
N GLN A 130 -9.44 1.32 3.94
CA GLN A 130 -9.92 2.55 3.35
C GLN A 130 -8.84 3.64 3.45
N VAL A 131 -8.79 4.49 2.43
CA VAL A 131 -8.06 5.78 2.49
C VAL A 131 -8.73 6.68 3.51
N TYR A 132 -7.97 7.40 4.31
CA TYR A 132 -8.54 8.35 5.25
C TYR A 132 -7.77 9.67 5.28
N LEU A 133 -8.49 10.73 5.63
CA LEU A 133 -7.98 12.06 5.89
C LEU A 133 -7.76 12.20 7.40
N ALA A 134 -6.54 12.48 7.83
CA ALA A 134 -6.24 12.73 9.22
C ALA A 134 -6.58 14.17 9.63
N GLU A 135 -6.62 14.42 10.94
CA GLU A 135 -6.93 15.73 11.52
C GLU A 135 -5.95 16.84 11.09
N ASP A 136 -4.71 16.45 10.74
CA ASP A 136 -3.68 17.35 10.22
C ASP A 136 -3.87 17.68 8.71
N GLY A 137 -4.96 17.23 8.10
CA GLY A 137 -5.24 17.41 6.67
C GLY A 137 -4.45 16.49 5.75
N GLN A 138 -3.69 15.53 6.28
CA GLN A 138 -2.97 14.57 5.46
C GLN A 138 -3.87 13.41 5.04
N VAL A 139 -3.77 13.02 3.77
CA VAL A 139 -4.42 11.83 3.24
C VAL A 139 -3.46 10.64 3.39
N TYR A 140 -3.96 9.56 3.98
CA TYR A 140 -3.21 8.32 4.13
C TYR A 140 -3.68 7.28 3.13
N SER A 141 -2.73 6.72 2.40
CA SER A 141 -2.98 5.64 1.45
C SER A 141 -3.53 4.38 2.14
N ARG A 142 -4.00 3.43 1.35
CA ARG A 142 -4.42 2.13 1.88
C ARG A 142 -3.25 1.43 2.54
N HIS A 143 -3.39 1.15 3.83
CA HIS A 143 -2.35 0.49 4.63
C HIS A 143 -2.93 -0.26 5.81
N PHE A 144 -2.13 -1.12 6.39
CA PHE A 144 -2.40 -1.77 7.67
C PHE A 144 -1.16 -1.67 8.56
N HIS A 145 -1.37 -1.88 9.84
CA HIS A 145 -0.35 -1.78 10.87
C HIS A 145 -0.02 -3.14 11.45
N ILE A 146 1.20 -3.28 11.98
CA ILE A 146 1.67 -4.45 12.71
C ILE A 146 2.25 -4.02 14.04
N ILE A 147 1.90 -4.74 15.10
CA ILE A 147 2.48 -4.62 16.44
C ILE A 147 3.00 -5.99 16.85
N TYR A 148 4.21 -6.05 17.40
CA TYR A 148 4.79 -7.28 17.89
C TYR A 148 4.39 -7.56 19.32
N TRP A 149 4.21 -8.84 19.66
CA TRP A 149 4.13 -9.30 21.03
C TRP A 149 5.53 -9.35 21.67
N ARG A 150 5.67 -8.91 22.89
CA ARG A 150 6.88 -9.03 23.73
C ARG A 150 6.63 -10.03 24.85
N ASP A 151 7.41 -11.09 24.86
CA ASP A 151 7.29 -12.15 25.87
C ASP A 151 7.96 -11.80 27.21
N SER A 152 8.45 -10.58 27.38
CA SER A 152 9.11 -10.13 28.61
C SER A 152 8.11 -9.91 29.75
N GLY A 153 8.37 -10.49 30.93
CA GLY A 153 7.53 -10.36 32.11
C GLY A 153 6.14 -10.97 31.92
N LYS A 154 5.08 -10.18 32.19
CA LYS A 154 3.68 -10.62 31.98
C LYS A 154 3.27 -10.73 30.52
N GLY A 155 4.16 -10.42 29.59
CA GLY A 155 3.87 -10.28 28.18
C GLY A 155 3.04 -9.03 27.86
N SER A 156 3.31 -8.40 26.73
CA SER A 156 2.54 -7.22 26.29
C SER A 156 2.76 -6.96 24.79
N TRP A 157 1.83 -6.25 24.16
CA TRP A 157 2.05 -5.70 22.83
C TRP A 157 3.08 -4.58 22.89
N ASP A 158 3.94 -4.50 21.87
CA ASP A 158 4.91 -3.42 21.72
C ASP A 158 4.18 -2.07 21.56
N THR A 159 4.83 -0.99 21.92
CA THR A 159 4.35 0.37 21.64
C THR A 159 4.72 0.83 20.23
N LYS A 160 5.59 0.07 19.55
CA LYS A 160 6.06 0.36 18.21
C LYS A 160 5.11 -0.22 17.16
N ILE A 161 4.59 0.65 16.29
CA ILE A 161 3.71 0.28 15.19
C ILE A 161 4.48 0.34 13.88
N TYR A 162 4.38 -0.71 13.09
CA TYR A 162 4.93 -0.78 11.73
C TYR A 162 3.79 -0.66 10.73
N THR A 163 3.96 0.17 9.72
CA THR A 163 2.95 0.43 8.70
C THR A 163 3.34 -0.19 7.37
N HIS A 164 2.40 -0.88 6.74
CA HIS A 164 2.55 -1.51 5.43
C HIS A 164 1.48 -1.02 4.47
N GLN A 165 1.89 -0.45 3.34
CA GLN A 165 0.97 -0.13 2.26
C GLN A 165 0.45 -1.41 1.60
N ILE A 166 -0.78 -1.33 1.09
CA ILE A 166 -1.41 -2.41 0.35
C ILE A 166 -2.01 -1.89 -0.94
N PHE A 167 -1.79 -2.61 -2.02
CA PHE A 167 -2.41 -2.40 -3.31
C PHE A 167 -3.54 -3.41 -3.46
N CYS A 168 -4.73 -3.03 -3.00
CA CYS A 168 -5.89 -3.92 -2.94
C CYS A 168 -6.37 -4.30 -4.33
N ASN A 169 -6.72 -5.58 -4.48
CA ASN A 169 -7.25 -6.08 -5.72
C ASN A 169 -8.75 -5.84 -5.86
N VAL A 170 -9.19 -5.55 -7.08
CA VAL A 170 -10.59 -5.48 -7.48
C VAL A 170 -10.83 -6.40 -8.68
N ASP A 171 -12.03 -6.93 -8.78
CA ASP A 171 -12.42 -7.81 -9.87
C ASP A 171 -13.02 -7.04 -11.07
N LYS A 172 -13.27 -7.77 -12.16
CA LYS A 172 -13.85 -7.25 -13.38
C LYS A 172 -15.25 -6.65 -13.18
N ALA A 173 -16.06 -7.26 -12.29
CA ALA A 173 -17.40 -6.79 -12.00
C ALA A 173 -17.36 -5.43 -11.32
N PHE A 174 -16.44 -5.26 -10.36
CA PHE A 174 -16.19 -3.96 -9.71
C PHE A 174 -15.76 -2.90 -10.72
N VAL A 175 -14.78 -3.20 -11.59
CA VAL A 175 -14.31 -2.26 -12.62
C VAL A 175 -15.46 -1.83 -13.55
N ARG A 176 -16.27 -2.78 -14.04
CA ARG A 176 -17.45 -2.49 -14.87
C ARG A 176 -18.46 -1.59 -14.15
N LYS A 177 -18.74 -1.87 -12.88
CA LYS A 177 -19.61 -1.04 -12.04
C LYS A 177 -19.08 0.39 -11.91
N MET A 178 -17.78 0.54 -11.70
CA MET A 178 -17.16 1.87 -11.56
C MET A 178 -17.23 2.66 -12.87
N ILE A 179 -17.00 2.03 -14.01
CA ILE A 179 -17.14 2.66 -15.34
C ILE A 179 -18.60 3.10 -15.59
N SER A 180 -19.57 2.23 -15.32
CA SER A 180 -20.99 2.57 -15.53
C SER A 180 -21.49 3.69 -14.65
N ASN A 181 -20.89 3.87 -13.46
CA ASN A 181 -21.22 4.94 -12.52
C ASN A 181 -20.46 6.25 -12.82
N SER A 182 -19.39 6.23 -13.62
CA SER A 182 -18.57 7.42 -13.92
C SER A 182 -19.38 8.55 -14.58
N ASN A 183 -20.48 8.23 -15.28
CA ASN A 183 -21.40 9.20 -15.82
C ASN A 183 -22.29 9.89 -14.76
N LYS A 184 -22.20 9.47 -13.48
CA LYS A 184 -23.02 9.98 -12.35
C LYS A 184 -22.18 10.64 -11.26
N SER A 185 -21.18 11.47 -11.60
CA SER A 185 -20.39 12.30 -10.68
C SER A 185 -19.38 11.61 -9.72
N SER A 186 -19.22 10.31 -9.72
CA SER A 186 -18.16 9.66 -8.95
C SER A 186 -16.97 9.28 -9.85
N GLY A 187 -16.19 10.30 -10.26
CA GLY A 187 -15.11 10.13 -11.22
C GLY A 187 -14.04 9.13 -10.78
N VAL A 188 -14.21 7.86 -11.14
CA VAL A 188 -13.11 6.90 -11.09
C VAL A 188 -12.19 7.12 -12.30
N VAL A 189 -10.89 7.09 -12.06
CA VAL A 189 -9.88 7.09 -13.12
C VAL A 189 -9.36 5.67 -13.30
N ILE A 190 -9.33 5.21 -14.56
CA ILE A 190 -8.75 3.91 -14.91
C ILE A 190 -7.46 4.16 -15.65
N ILE A 191 -6.38 3.51 -15.19
CA ILE A 191 -5.04 3.70 -15.73
C ILE A 191 -4.49 2.37 -16.25
N ASP A 192 -4.07 2.39 -17.50
CA ASP A 192 -3.30 1.32 -18.14
C ASP A 192 -1.81 1.57 -17.92
N ALA A 193 -1.13 0.64 -17.27
CA ALA A 193 0.30 0.73 -16.97
C ALA A 193 1.20 0.12 -18.07
N LEU A 194 0.62 -0.38 -19.16
CA LEU A 194 1.35 -0.97 -20.28
C LEU A 194 1.95 0.10 -21.19
N ASP A 195 2.93 -0.31 -21.98
CA ASP A 195 3.52 0.53 -23.01
C ASP A 195 2.46 0.97 -24.04
N GLU A 196 2.65 2.13 -24.66
CA GLU A 196 1.72 2.74 -25.61
C GLU A 196 1.32 1.80 -26.77
N SER A 197 2.25 0.96 -27.23
CA SER A 197 2.00 -0.02 -28.29
C SER A 197 1.01 -1.13 -27.90
N TYR A 198 0.95 -1.49 -26.62
CA TYR A 198 -0.03 -2.44 -26.08
C TYR A 198 -1.37 -1.76 -25.83
N TYR A 199 -1.35 -0.57 -25.26
CA TYR A 199 -2.54 0.25 -25.05
C TYR A 199 -3.28 0.53 -26.36
N ALA A 200 -2.55 0.89 -27.42
CA ALA A 200 -3.13 1.17 -28.73
C ALA A 200 -3.85 -0.04 -29.34
N LYS A 201 -3.41 -1.27 -29.03
CA LYS A 201 -4.06 -2.48 -29.53
C LYS A 201 -5.36 -2.81 -28.78
N ASN A 202 -5.31 -2.78 -27.45
CA ASN A 202 -6.43 -3.10 -26.60
C ASN A 202 -6.28 -2.40 -25.24
N HIS A 203 -7.32 -1.72 -24.78
CA HIS A 203 -7.39 -1.11 -23.46
C HIS A 203 -8.84 -1.13 -22.93
N ILE A 204 -8.99 -0.91 -21.65
CA ILE A 204 -10.32 -0.74 -21.05
C ILE A 204 -10.88 0.61 -21.51
N PRO A 205 -12.13 0.67 -22.02
CA PRO A 205 -12.71 1.91 -22.52
C PRO A 205 -12.65 3.05 -21.47
N GLY A 206 -12.15 4.21 -21.87
CA GLY A 206 -11.95 5.37 -21.01
C GLY A 206 -10.70 5.31 -20.11
N ALA A 207 -9.87 4.30 -20.22
CA ALA A 207 -8.60 4.25 -19.51
C ALA A 207 -7.60 5.27 -20.07
N VAL A 208 -6.79 5.84 -19.18
CA VAL A 208 -5.63 6.69 -19.52
C VAL A 208 -4.37 5.85 -19.52
N ASN A 209 -3.52 6.02 -20.52
CA ASN A 209 -2.25 5.31 -20.57
C ASN A 209 -1.15 6.06 -19.80
N LEU A 210 -0.59 5.41 -18.79
CA LEU A 210 0.59 5.84 -18.06
C LEU A 210 1.59 4.67 -17.98
N PRO A 211 2.47 4.49 -18.98
CA PRO A 211 3.45 3.41 -18.99
C PRO A 211 4.32 3.36 -17.75
N ALA A 212 4.42 2.19 -17.12
CA ALA A 212 5.13 2.01 -15.86
C ALA A 212 6.67 2.14 -15.97
N ASN A 213 7.22 2.05 -17.17
CA ASN A 213 8.65 2.22 -17.47
C ASN A 213 9.07 3.70 -17.58
N HIS A 214 8.12 4.62 -17.70
CA HIS A 214 8.37 6.06 -17.65
C HIS A 214 8.47 6.53 -16.18
N LYS A 215 9.37 7.51 -15.93
CA LYS A 215 9.46 8.18 -14.61
C LYS A 215 8.56 9.41 -14.62
N TRP A 216 7.38 9.24 -14.11
CA TRP A 216 6.37 10.28 -14.09
C TRP A 216 6.67 11.38 -13.10
N THR A 217 6.48 12.63 -13.52
CA THR A 217 6.35 13.81 -12.66
C THR A 217 4.88 14.09 -12.39
N LEU A 218 4.58 14.84 -11.31
CA LEU A 218 3.21 15.24 -11.01
C LEU A 218 2.58 16.04 -12.16
N ALA A 219 3.35 16.96 -12.76
CA ALA A 219 2.88 17.80 -13.86
C ALA A 219 2.47 16.96 -15.09
N GLU A 220 3.30 15.99 -15.50
CA GLU A 220 3.00 15.10 -16.63
C GLU A 220 1.75 14.25 -16.35
N VAL A 221 1.61 13.72 -15.14
CA VAL A 221 0.43 12.94 -14.74
C VAL A 221 -0.81 13.82 -14.78
N MET A 222 -0.77 15.03 -14.22
CA MET A 222 -1.90 15.95 -14.20
C MET A 222 -2.32 16.42 -15.60
N GLN A 223 -1.42 16.46 -16.58
CA GLN A 223 -1.76 16.75 -17.99
C GLN A 223 -2.54 15.62 -18.66
N ARG A 224 -2.36 14.37 -18.22
CA ARG A 224 -3.01 13.20 -18.81
C ARG A 224 -4.30 12.79 -18.12
N LEU A 225 -4.45 13.16 -16.87
CA LEU A 225 -5.62 12.81 -16.05
C LEU A 225 -6.69 13.93 -16.10
N PRO A 226 -7.95 13.62 -15.77
CA PRO A 226 -9.00 14.63 -15.66
C PRO A 226 -8.61 15.76 -14.69
N SER A 227 -8.95 17.00 -15.00
CA SER A 227 -8.54 18.19 -14.24
C SER A 227 -9.07 18.27 -12.81
N ASN A 228 -10.15 17.54 -12.50
CA ASN A 228 -10.84 17.57 -11.22
C ASN A 228 -10.37 16.49 -10.23
N ILE A 229 -9.27 15.79 -10.51
CA ILE A 229 -8.75 14.74 -9.61
C ILE A 229 -7.96 15.33 -8.45
N ASN A 230 -7.96 14.58 -7.35
CA ASN A 230 -7.21 14.90 -6.14
C ASN A 230 -6.66 13.63 -5.46
N SER A 231 -6.02 13.76 -4.31
CA SER A 231 -5.41 12.65 -3.57
C SER A 231 -6.40 11.58 -3.10
N THR A 232 -7.70 11.87 -3.06
CA THR A 232 -8.76 10.93 -2.65
C THR A 232 -9.54 10.36 -3.82
N THR A 233 -9.33 10.86 -5.04
CA THR A 233 -9.99 10.36 -6.24
C THR A 233 -9.68 8.86 -6.42
N PRO A 234 -10.71 8.01 -6.60
CA PRO A 234 -10.50 6.59 -6.82
C PRO A 234 -9.78 6.33 -8.14
N ILE A 235 -8.68 5.60 -8.10
CA ILE A 235 -7.88 5.24 -9.28
C ILE A 235 -7.76 3.72 -9.33
N ILE A 236 -8.10 3.12 -10.46
CA ILE A 236 -7.87 1.70 -10.73
C ILE A 236 -6.73 1.59 -11.71
N ILE A 237 -5.66 0.90 -11.31
CA ILE A 237 -4.50 0.66 -12.17
C ILE A 237 -4.51 -0.80 -12.59
N TYR A 238 -4.28 -1.05 -13.87
CA TYR A 238 -4.16 -2.41 -14.41
C TYR A 238 -2.98 -2.53 -15.37
N CYS A 239 -2.61 -3.77 -15.70
CA CYS A 239 -1.68 -4.10 -16.76
C CYS A 239 -2.20 -5.31 -17.57
N TYR A 240 -1.32 -6.20 -18.02
CA TYR A 240 -1.74 -7.27 -18.93
C TYR A 240 -2.48 -8.41 -18.25
N SER A 241 -1.91 -8.97 -17.16
CA SER A 241 -2.40 -10.17 -16.47
C SER A 241 -1.95 -10.18 -15.01
N PRO A 242 -2.39 -11.15 -14.19
CA PRO A 242 -1.96 -11.27 -12.79
C PRO A 242 -0.45 -11.39 -12.58
N GLU A 243 0.28 -11.90 -13.56
CA GLU A 243 1.74 -12.07 -13.51
C GLU A 243 2.51 -10.79 -13.92
N CYS A 244 1.80 -9.83 -14.50
CA CYS A 244 2.39 -8.57 -14.94
C CYS A 244 2.64 -7.63 -13.75
N THR A 245 3.85 -7.10 -13.62
CA THR A 245 4.24 -6.22 -12.51
C THR A 245 4.18 -4.72 -12.86
N ALA A 246 3.72 -4.36 -14.06
CA ALA A 246 3.68 -2.95 -14.49
C ALA A 246 2.74 -2.11 -13.61
N ALA A 247 1.55 -2.64 -13.27
CA ALA A 247 0.61 -1.95 -12.41
C ALA A 247 1.20 -1.63 -11.02
N GLU A 248 1.95 -2.57 -10.42
CA GLU A 248 2.60 -2.35 -9.12
C GLU A 248 3.73 -1.31 -9.20
N LYS A 249 4.52 -1.34 -10.27
CA LYS A 249 5.55 -0.32 -10.50
C LYS A 249 4.95 1.08 -10.64
N LEU A 250 3.88 1.21 -11.39
CA LEU A 250 3.17 2.48 -11.55
C LEU A 250 2.51 2.90 -10.24
N TRP A 251 1.89 1.98 -9.49
CA TRP A 251 1.31 2.25 -8.19
C TRP A 251 2.31 2.90 -7.22
N VAL A 252 3.55 2.40 -7.17
CA VAL A 252 4.61 3.00 -6.34
C VAL A 252 4.88 4.45 -6.75
N GLN A 253 4.91 4.74 -8.06
CA GLN A 253 5.09 6.11 -8.55
C GLN A 253 3.89 7.00 -8.20
N MET A 254 2.67 6.54 -8.44
CA MET A 254 1.43 7.28 -8.14
C MET A 254 1.32 7.63 -6.65
N ASN A 255 1.66 6.71 -5.75
CA ASN A 255 1.70 7.01 -4.32
C ASN A 255 2.73 8.08 -3.97
N ARG A 256 3.93 8.06 -4.58
CA ARG A 256 4.95 9.11 -4.38
C ARG A 256 4.48 10.48 -4.88
N LEU A 257 3.65 10.50 -5.89
CA LEU A 257 3.07 11.72 -6.45
C LEU A 257 1.83 12.22 -5.71
N GLY A 258 1.36 11.49 -4.68
CA GLY A 258 0.23 11.93 -3.84
C GLY A 258 -1.13 11.34 -4.22
N PHE A 259 -1.20 10.40 -5.15
CA PHE A 259 -2.43 9.69 -5.50
C PHE A 259 -2.58 8.45 -4.61
N TYR A 260 -3.38 8.55 -3.56
CA TYR A 260 -3.43 7.57 -2.48
C TYR A 260 -4.58 6.57 -2.56
N ASN A 261 -5.68 6.94 -3.23
CA ASN A 261 -6.86 6.08 -3.36
C ASN A 261 -6.77 5.16 -4.57
N THR A 262 -5.73 4.33 -4.59
CA THR A 262 -5.41 3.44 -5.70
C THR A 262 -5.82 2.00 -5.42
N MET A 263 -6.32 1.30 -6.44
CA MET A 263 -6.73 -0.11 -6.44
C MET A 263 -6.15 -0.83 -7.65
N HIS A 264 -5.91 -2.11 -7.52
CA HIS A 264 -5.33 -2.97 -8.54
C HIS A 264 -6.42 -3.81 -9.23
N TYR A 265 -6.54 -3.71 -10.54
CA TYR A 265 -7.27 -4.71 -11.29
C TYR A 265 -6.27 -5.75 -11.82
N SER A 266 -5.99 -6.76 -11.01
CA SER A 266 -4.94 -7.76 -11.31
C SER A 266 -5.29 -8.66 -12.51
N GLY A 267 -6.58 -8.86 -12.81
CA GLY A 267 -7.00 -9.59 -14.02
C GLY A 267 -6.48 -8.95 -15.30
N GLY A 268 -6.34 -7.63 -15.30
CA GLY A 268 -5.78 -6.85 -16.39
C GLY A 268 -6.56 -6.95 -17.69
N ILE A 269 -5.92 -6.52 -18.79
CA ILE A 269 -6.57 -6.53 -20.10
C ILE A 269 -6.87 -7.96 -20.58
N SER A 270 -6.07 -8.95 -20.20
CA SER A 270 -6.30 -10.35 -20.57
C SER A 270 -7.60 -10.92 -20.01
N ASP A 271 -7.97 -10.52 -18.78
CA ASP A 271 -9.26 -10.91 -18.18
C ASP A 271 -10.40 -10.04 -18.72
N TRP A 272 -10.16 -8.75 -18.93
CA TRP A 272 -11.16 -7.82 -19.45
C TRP A 272 -11.73 -8.28 -20.80
N LEU A 273 -10.87 -8.78 -21.70
CA LEU A 273 -11.24 -9.23 -23.05
C LEU A 273 -11.96 -10.60 -23.06
N LYS A 274 -11.90 -11.38 -22.00
CA LYS A 274 -12.70 -12.62 -21.90
C LYS A 274 -14.19 -12.27 -21.83
N LYS A 275 -15.01 -12.99 -22.62
CA LYS A 275 -16.47 -12.85 -22.59
C LYS A 275 -17.07 -13.31 -21.27
#